data_7219c257a4670babe936b08023876840
#
_entry.id   7219c257a4670babe936b08023876840
#
_cell.length_a   1.000
_cell.length_b   1.000
_cell.length_c   1.000
_cell.angle_alpha   90.00
_cell.angle_beta   90.00
_cell.angle_gamma   90.00
#
_symmetry.space_group_name_H-M   'P 1'
#
loop_
_entity.id
_entity.type
_entity.pdbx_description
1 polymer ?
#
loop_
_entity_poly.entity_id
_entity_poly.type
_entity_poly.pdbx_seq_one_letter_code
_entity_poly.pdbx_strand_id
1 'polypeptide(L)'
;YEIRLSLVGSEMCIRDRGDIGYGGISDPQLSDGDRMIAKELSDAYALINEVTFSPEQTDLFILKGDANNLKLLIKQRLTGTADSPALMKGVYPKDDIIRMVHNADYRELPEEFTKRLNALEQSFSGEIDPGRISTEIDRAYLEHCLNNAKGVSLEYFKSLADFTNILTMLRMRNMGAGADKLKNSLMPEGYVSHRLLIQCFDGPEEGIARAAATGPARESILKGLEEYGRSGRLTELERQRDNYLISLFKGAKFAEGGIEPLIGYLLGREQEAKCLRLIITAKRNNLPDKVITERLGELYG
;
A
#
# COMPACT_ATOMS: atom_id res chain seq x y z
N TYR A 1 25.17 -6.89 9.75
CA TYR A 1 24.50 -6.06 10.77
C TYR A 1 25.03 -4.62 10.75
N GLU A 2 26.35 -4.46 10.67
CA GLU A 2 27.03 -3.16 10.53
C GLU A 2 26.72 -2.48 9.20
N ILE A 3 26.53 -3.24 8.12
CA ILE A 3 26.20 -2.72 6.79
C ILE A 3 24.82 -2.02 6.78
N ARG A 4 23.83 -2.51 7.55
CA ARG A 4 22.51 -1.86 7.66
C ARG A 4 22.54 -0.54 8.43
N LEU A 5 23.35 -0.47 9.47
CA LEU A 5 23.51 0.74 10.27
C LEU A 5 24.31 1.83 9.54
N SER A 6 25.30 1.44 8.73
CA SER A 6 26.02 2.37 7.85
C SER A 6 25.16 2.87 6.69
N LEU A 7 24.21 2.05 6.21
CA LEU A 7 23.18 2.46 5.23
C LEU A 7 22.20 3.50 5.80
N VAL A 8 21.99 3.52 7.09
CA VAL A 8 21.00 4.38 7.76
C VAL A 8 21.51 5.81 8.00
N GLY A 9 22.80 6.09 7.83
CA GLY A 9 23.31 7.36 8.32
C GLY A 9 24.38 8.08 7.51
N SER A 10 24.82 7.56 6.38
CA SER A 10 25.88 8.23 5.66
C SER A 10 25.39 8.77 4.32
N GLU A 11 25.81 10.00 3.99
CA GLU A 11 25.72 10.59 2.65
C GLU A 11 26.31 9.65 1.59
N MET A 12 27.25 8.79 1.98
CA MET A 12 27.90 7.78 1.15
C MET A 12 26.90 6.77 0.57
N CYS A 13 25.85 6.38 1.33
CA CYS A 13 24.82 5.45 0.82
C CYS A 13 23.93 6.07 -0.26
N ILE A 14 23.67 7.37 -0.19
CA ILE A 14 22.94 8.10 -1.21
C ILE A 14 23.82 8.26 -2.44
N ARG A 15 25.13 8.48 -2.26
CA ARG A 15 26.11 8.62 -3.34
C ARG A 15 26.37 7.29 -4.05
N ASP A 16 26.60 6.20 -3.32
CA ASP A 16 26.84 4.87 -3.91
C ASP A 16 25.63 4.35 -4.69
N ARG A 17 24.42 4.71 -4.27
CA ARG A 17 23.19 4.42 -5.02
C ARG A 17 22.99 5.32 -6.24
N GLY A 18 23.73 6.39 -6.34
CA GLY A 18 23.85 7.20 -7.54
C GLY A 18 24.31 6.39 -8.75
N ASP A 19 25.28 5.50 -8.52
CA ASP A 19 25.85 4.64 -9.58
C ASP A 19 24.93 3.48 -9.97
N ILE A 20 23.91 3.16 -9.15
CA ILE A 20 22.96 2.06 -9.37
C ILE A 20 21.50 2.51 -9.55
N GLY A 21 21.29 3.76 -9.97
CA GLY A 21 19.97 4.27 -10.34
C GLY A 21 19.39 5.39 -9.46
N TYR A 22 19.96 5.70 -8.29
CA TYR A 22 19.53 6.84 -7.46
C TYR A 22 20.32 8.13 -7.76
N GLY A 23 21.00 8.20 -8.91
CA GLY A 23 22.03 9.15 -9.28
C GLY A 23 21.63 10.32 -10.15
N GLY A 24 20.51 10.91 -9.94
CA GLY A 24 20.13 12.11 -10.68
C GLY A 24 20.61 13.45 -10.10
N ILE A 25 21.34 13.44 -8.97
CA ILE A 25 21.77 14.66 -8.25
C ILE A 25 23.25 14.50 -7.89
N SER A 26 24.08 15.41 -8.39
CA SER A 26 25.53 15.35 -8.24
C SER A 26 26.04 15.57 -6.80
N ASP A 27 25.24 16.19 -5.94
CA ASP A 27 25.53 16.37 -4.52
C ASP A 27 24.23 16.32 -3.70
N PRO A 28 23.67 15.09 -3.47
CA PRO A 28 22.37 14.94 -2.86
C PRO A 28 22.40 15.29 -1.36
N GLN A 29 21.51 16.20 -0.97
CA GLN A 29 21.23 16.51 0.42
C GLN A 29 20.03 15.71 0.94
N LEU A 30 19.87 15.63 2.24
CA LEU A 30 18.74 14.94 2.88
C LEU A 30 17.38 15.54 2.43
N SER A 31 17.36 16.84 2.08
CA SER A 31 16.19 17.55 1.53
C SER A 31 15.78 17.07 0.14
N ASP A 32 16.72 16.51 -0.63
CA ASP A 32 16.47 16.03 -2.00
C ASP A 32 15.96 14.58 -2.03
N GLY A 33 16.00 13.88 -0.90
CA GLY A 33 15.68 12.45 -0.82
C GLY A 33 14.31 12.09 -1.35
N ASP A 34 13.27 12.89 -1.05
CA ASP A 34 11.91 12.62 -1.52
C ASP A 34 11.79 12.74 -3.05
N ARG A 35 12.51 13.70 -3.65
CA ARG A 35 12.57 13.90 -5.12
C ARG A 35 13.29 12.75 -5.80
N MET A 36 14.41 12.30 -5.24
CA MET A 36 15.18 11.15 -5.75
C MET A 36 14.34 9.88 -5.70
N ILE A 37 13.69 9.59 -4.58
CA ILE A 37 12.84 8.42 -4.41
C ILE A 37 11.67 8.46 -5.40
N ALA A 38 11.04 9.63 -5.59
CA ALA A 38 9.93 9.77 -6.53
C ALA A 38 10.36 9.53 -7.99
N LYS A 39 11.55 10.01 -8.36
CA LYS A 39 12.12 9.76 -9.69
C LYS A 39 12.38 8.27 -9.91
N GLU A 40 13.08 7.62 -9.00
CA GLU A 40 13.40 6.19 -9.10
C GLU A 40 12.16 5.29 -9.17
N LEU A 41 11.12 5.62 -8.40
CA LEU A 41 9.85 4.92 -8.52
C LEU A 41 9.21 5.16 -9.89
N SER A 42 9.23 6.39 -10.39
CA SER A 42 8.70 6.71 -11.73
C SER A 42 9.44 5.94 -12.83
N ASP A 43 10.76 5.83 -12.72
CA ASP A 43 11.60 5.08 -13.67
C ASP A 43 11.30 3.57 -13.57
N ALA A 44 11.12 3.03 -12.36
CA ALA A 44 10.71 1.63 -12.18
C ALA A 44 9.34 1.33 -12.81
N TYR A 45 8.35 2.19 -12.61
CA TYR A 45 7.04 2.04 -13.26
C TYR A 45 7.14 2.16 -14.79
N ALA A 46 7.98 3.06 -15.32
CA ALA A 46 8.18 3.19 -16.75
C ALA A 46 8.81 1.92 -17.35
N LEU A 47 9.81 1.36 -16.66
CA LEU A 47 10.45 0.11 -17.07
C LEU A 47 9.43 -1.05 -17.11
N ILE A 48 8.59 -1.20 -16.08
CA ILE A 48 7.55 -2.25 -16.08
C ILE A 48 6.64 -2.11 -17.29
N ASN A 49 6.15 -0.90 -17.58
CA ASN A 49 5.29 -0.64 -18.74
C ASN A 49 5.96 -0.93 -20.08
N GLU A 50 7.29 -0.75 -20.17
CA GLU A 50 8.06 -1.03 -21.39
C GLU A 50 8.27 -2.54 -21.61
N VAL A 51 8.55 -3.29 -20.54
CA VAL A 51 8.97 -4.69 -20.66
C VAL A 51 7.86 -5.71 -20.42
N THR A 52 6.69 -5.27 -19.94
CA THR A 52 5.60 -6.21 -19.65
C THR A 52 5.00 -6.79 -20.94
N PHE A 53 4.75 -8.08 -20.90
CA PHE A 53 4.02 -8.81 -21.95
C PHE A 53 2.59 -9.16 -21.52
N SER A 54 2.17 -8.76 -20.31
CA SER A 54 0.84 -8.98 -19.74
C SER A 54 0.38 -7.75 -18.97
N PRO A 55 0.11 -6.62 -19.69
CA PRO A 55 -0.30 -5.37 -19.05
C PRO A 55 -1.51 -5.54 -18.12
N GLU A 56 -2.47 -6.38 -18.50
CA GLU A 56 -3.68 -6.64 -17.71
C GLU A 56 -3.40 -7.21 -16.31
N GLN A 57 -2.23 -7.82 -16.10
CA GLN A 57 -1.82 -8.32 -14.78
C GLN A 57 -0.90 -7.35 -14.06
N THR A 58 0.04 -6.70 -14.75
CA THR A 58 0.95 -5.71 -14.15
C THR A 58 0.22 -4.43 -13.75
N ASP A 59 -0.77 -4.03 -14.55
CA ASP A 59 -1.59 -2.84 -14.27
C ASP A 59 -2.35 -2.93 -12.96
N LEU A 60 -2.72 -4.13 -12.50
CA LEU A 60 -3.35 -4.32 -11.18
C LEU A 60 -2.48 -3.76 -10.05
N PHE A 61 -1.15 -3.86 -10.15
CA PHE A 61 -0.22 -3.33 -9.15
C PHE A 61 0.03 -1.83 -9.32
N ILE A 62 -0.04 -1.32 -10.56
CA ILE A 62 0.19 0.09 -10.90
C ILE A 62 -1.05 0.94 -10.58
N LEU A 63 -2.25 0.38 -10.74
CA LEU A 63 -3.56 1.04 -10.54
C LEU A 63 -3.74 1.62 -9.13
N LYS A 64 -2.98 1.13 -8.13
CA LYS A 64 -2.97 1.77 -6.80
C LYS A 64 -2.52 3.23 -6.83
N GLY A 65 -1.68 3.60 -7.81
CA GLY A 65 -1.30 4.98 -8.06
C GLY A 65 -2.50 5.84 -8.43
N ASP A 66 -3.33 5.33 -9.35
CA ASP A 66 -4.57 6.01 -9.75
C ASP A 66 -5.59 6.08 -8.62
N ALA A 67 -5.74 4.99 -7.85
CA ALA A 67 -6.59 4.99 -6.66
C ALA A 67 -6.16 6.07 -5.64
N ASN A 68 -4.86 6.26 -5.42
CA ASN A 68 -4.35 7.32 -4.57
C ASN A 68 -4.58 8.71 -5.15
N ASN A 69 -4.38 8.88 -6.46
CA ASN A 69 -4.64 10.13 -7.16
C ASN A 69 -6.13 10.52 -7.08
N LEU A 70 -7.04 9.58 -7.30
CA LEU A 70 -8.47 9.77 -7.15
C LEU A 70 -8.84 10.24 -5.74
N LYS A 71 -8.29 9.60 -4.68
CA LYS A 71 -8.53 10.02 -3.29
C LYS A 71 -8.10 11.47 -3.04
N LEU A 72 -6.91 11.83 -3.53
CA LEU A 72 -6.38 13.18 -3.36
C LEU A 72 -7.23 14.22 -4.10
N LEU A 73 -7.49 14.00 -5.38
CA LEU A 73 -8.19 14.95 -6.23
C LEU A 73 -9.67 15.12 -5.84
N ILE A 74 -10.36 14.02 -5.48
CA ILE A 74 -11.76 14.11 -5.04
C ILE A 74 -11.83 14.87 -3.71
N LYS A 75 -10.95 14.57 -2.75
CA LYS A 75 -10.91 15.34 -1.49
C LYS A 75 -10.59 16.81 -1.73
N GLN A 76 -9.62 17.12 -2.58
CA GLN A 76 -9.27 18.48 -2.95
C GLN A 76 -10.45 19.23 -3.58
N ARG A 77 -11.14 18.62 -4.56
CA ARG A 77 -12.31 19.20 -5.18
C ARG A 77 -13.40 19.53 -4.16
N LEU A 78 -13.63 18.64 -3.20
CA LEU A 78 -14.69 18.81 -2.19
C LEU A 78 -14.33 19.79 -1.07
N THR A 79 -13.04 19.93 -0.73
CA THR A 79 -12.57 20.88 0.28
C THR A 79 -12.26 22.26 -0.28
N GLY A 80 -12.20 22.40 -1.62
CA GLY A 80 -11.85 23.67 -2.28
C GLY A 80 -10.42 24.13 -2.04
N THR A 81 -9.50 23.23 -1.62
CA THR A 81 -8.09 23.58 -1.40
C THR A 81 -7.37 23.81 -2.72
N ALA A 82 -6.60 24.91 -2.79
CA ALA A 82 -5.89 25.33 -4.01
C ALA A 82 -4.56 24.60 -4.24
N ASP A 83 -4.13 23.70 -3.34
CA ASP A 83 -2.86 23.00 -3.45
C ASP A 83 -2.86 22.04 -4.64
N SER A 84 -1.78 22.04 -5.41
CA SER A 84 -1.58 21.08 -6.49
C SER A 84 -0.85 19.85 -5.93
N PRO A 85 -1.55 18.74 -5.64
CA PRO A 85 -0.93 17.57 -5.04
C PRO A 85 0.04 16.90 -6.02
N ALA A 86 1.14 16.37 -5.50
CA ALA A 86 2.05 15.54 -6.29
C ALA A 86 1.37 14.21 -6.61
N LEU A 87 0.91 14.04 -7.85
CA LEU A 87 0.26 12.82 -8.31
C LEU A 87 1.28 11.70 -8.56
N MET A 88 0.93 10.51 -8.14
CA MET A 88 1.70 9.29 -8.37
C MET A 88 1.61 8.85 -9.85
N LYS A 89 2.57 8.05 -10.30
CA LYS A 89 2.43 7.30 -11.55
C LYS A 89 1.37 6.22 -11.37
N GLY A 90 0.44 6.14 -12.32
CA GLY A 90 -0.62 5.15 -12.42
C GLY A 90 -0.66 4.53 -13.81
N VAL A 91 -1.72 3.81 -14.09
CA VAL A 91 -2.06 3.24 -15.40
C VAL A 91 -2.53 4.35 -16.33
N TYR A 92 -3.34 5.26 -15.81
CA TYR A 92 -3.92 6.36 -16.57
C TYR A 92 -3.00 7.59 -16.62
N PRO A 93 -3.01 8.36 -17.74
CA PRO A 93 -2.39 9.68 -17.77
C PRO A 93 -2.95 10.58 -16.66
N LYS A 94 -2.07 11.36 -16.01
CA LYS A 94 -2.48 12.23 -14.90
C LYS A 94 -3.56 13.23 -15.29
N ASP A 95 -3.46 13.79 -16.49
CA ASP A 95 -4.43 14.76 -17.01
C ASP A 95 -5.82 14.14 -17.21
N ASP A 96 -5.89 12.86 -17.58
CA ASP A 96 -7.16 12.14 -17.70
C ASP A 96 -7.80 11.93 -16.32
N ILE A 97 -7.03 11.54 -15.31
CA ILE A 97 -7.55 11.41 -13.94
C ILE A 97 -8.05 12.77 -13.41
N ILE A 98 -7.31 13.86 -13.67
CA ILE A 98 -7.75 15.23 -13.29
C ILE A 98 -9.05 15.58 -14.00
N ARG A 99 -9.15 15.32 -15.30
CA ARG A 99 -10.35 15.56 -16.11
C ARG A 99 -11.56 14.77 -15.60
N MET A 100 -11.37 13.46 -15.33
CA MET A 100 -12.43 12.58 -14.81
C MET A 100 -12.97 13.10 -13.47
N VAL A 101 -12.09 13.47 -12.55
CA VAL A 101 -12.49 13.99 -11.24
C VAL A 101 -13.17 15.37 -11.36
N HIS A 102 -12.63 16.26 -12.19
CA HIS A 102 -13.22 17.60 -12.39
C HIS A 102 -14.66 17.51 -12.94
N ASN A 103 -14.89 16.61 -13.89
CA ASN A 103 -16.18 16.43 -14.55
C ASN A 103 -17.11 15.45 -13.81
N ALA A 104 -16.64 14.79 -12.74
CA ALA A 104 -17.31 13.68 -12.07
C ALA A 104 -17.75 12.57 -13.08
N ASP A 105 -16.92 12.32 -14.09
CA ASP A 105 -17.15 11.32 -15.14
C ASP A 105 -16.07 10.23 -15.08
N TYR A 106 -16.44 9.09 -14.54
CA TYR A 106 -15.55 7.97 -14.26
C TYR A 106 -15.70 6.78 -15.20
N ARG A 107 -16.37 6.96 -16.35
CA ARG A 107 -16.71 5.87 -17.31
C ARG A 107 -15.49 5.21 -17.94
N GLU A 108 -14.32 5.87 -17.95
CA GLU A 108 -13.07 5.34 -18.47
C GLU A 108 -12.34 4.44 -17.46
N LEU A 109 -12.72 4.47 -16.17
CA LEU A 109 -12.17 3.60 -15.13
C LEU A 109 -12.84 2.22 -15.15
N PRO A 110 -12.23 1.20 -14.52
CA PRO A 110 -12.85 -0.11 -14.32
C PRO A 110 -14.23 0.00 -13.65
N GLU A 111 -15.11 -0.97 -13.96
CA GLU A 111 -16.51 -0.95 -13.52
C GLU A 111 -16.66 -0.79 -12.00
N GLU A 112 -15.80 -1.43 -11.21
CA GLU A 112 -15.82 -1.35 -9.75
C GLU A 112 -15.59 0.09 -9.25
N PHE A 113 -14.68 0.83 -9.92
CA PHE A 113 -14.46 2.25 -9.63
C PHE A 113 -15.63 3.11 -10.06
N THR A 114 -16.06 2.95 -11.30
CA THR A 114 -17.18 3.72 -11.87
C THR A 114 -18.44 3.60 -11.02
N LYS A 115 -18.80 2.40 -10.61
CA LYS A 115 -19.99 2.13 -9.77
C LYS A 115 -19.87 2.81 -8.40
N ARG A 116 -18.74 2.66 -7.72
CA ARG A 116 -18.55 3.19 -6.37
C ARG A 116 -18.39 4.70 -6.36
N LEU A 117 -17.68 5.27 -7.33
CA LEU A 117 -17.50 6.72 -7.46
C LEU A 117 -18.82 7.42 -7.80
N ASN A 118 -19.62 6.86 -8.71
CA ASN A 118 -20.94 7.42 -9.00
C ASN A 118 -21.87 7.39 -7.77
N ALA A 119 -21.83 6.31 -6.96
CA ALA A 119 -22.57 6.24 -5.71
C ALA A 119 -22.08 7.26 -4.66
N LEU A 120 -20.76 7.50 -4.60
CA LEU A 120 -20.18 8.55 -3.76
C LEU A 120 -20.66 9.93 -4.20
N GLU A 121 -20.57 10.28 -5.49
CA GLU A 121 -21.00 11.58 -6.02
C GLU A 121 -22.46 11.89 -5.66
N GLN A 122 -23.35 10.90 -5.78
CA GLN A 122 -24.76 11.03 -5.40
C GLN A 122 -24.94 11.27 -3.89
N SER A 123 -23.99 10.86 -3.06
CA SER A 123 -24.05 11.00 -1.60
C SER A 123 -23.50 12.32 -1.07
N PHE A 124 -22.90 13.17 -1.91
CA PHE A 124 -22.27 14.44 -1.51
C PHE A 124 -23.25 15.59 -1.24
N SER A 125 -24.53 15.31 -1.06
CA SER A 125 -25.54 16.34 -0.71
C SER A 125 -25.56 16.79 0.76
N GLY A 126 -24.62 16.27 1.60
CA GLY A 126 -24.54 16.54 3.03
C GLY A 126 -23.09 16.71 3.52
N GLU A 127 -22.85 16.40 4.80
CA GLU A 127 -21.51 16.43 5.38
C GLU A 127 -20.61 15.38 4.71
N ILE A 128 -19.45 15.82 4.24
CA ILE A 128 -18.49 14.99 3.51
C ILE A 128 -17.57 14.29 4.51
N ASP A 129 -17.60 12.97 4.54
CA ASP A 129 -16.64 12.15 5.28
C ASP A 129 -15.43 11.79 4.37
N PRO A 130 -14.25 12.42 4.56
CA PRO A 130 -13.05 12.07 3.77
C PRO A 130 -12.57 10.63 3.96
N GLY A 131 -12.93 10.01 5.11
CA GLY A 131 -12.63 8.60 5.39
C GLY A 131 -13.43 7.69 4.47
N ARG A 132 -14.72 7.98 4.25
CA ARG A 132 -15.59 7.23 3.34
C ARG A 132 -15.08 7.27 1.90
N ILE A 133 -14.61 8.43 1.43
CA ILE A 133 -14.02 8.56 0.08
C ILE A 133 -12.84 7.58 -0.06
N SER A 134 -11.92 7.57 0.91
CA SER A 134 -10.78 6.67 0.88
C SER A 134 -11.21 5.21 0.88
N THR A 135 -12.16 4.86 1.76
CA THR A 135 -12.64 3.47 1.91
C THR A 135 -13.29 2.95 0.63
N GLU A 136 -14.14 3.74 -0.03
CA GLU A 136 -14.82 3.30 -1.25
C GLU A 136 -13.87 3.17 -2.45
N ILE A 137 -12.87 4.04 -2.55
CA ILE A 137 -11.84 3.93 -3.61
C ILE A 137 -10.92 2.72 -3.36
N ASP A 138 -10.50 2.48 -2.11
CA ASP A 138 -9.69 1.31 -1.77
C ASP A 138 -10.47 0.00 -2.00
N ARG A 139 -11.78 -0.01 -1.74
CA ARG A 139 -12.66 -1.13 -2.07
C ARG A 139 -12.74 -1.36 -3.57
N ALA A 140 -12.96 -0.30 -4.36
CA ALA A 140 -13.00 -0.40 -5.82
C ALA A 140 -11.70 -1.02 -6.35
N TYR A 141 -10.57 -0.53 -5.86
CA TYR A 141 -9.25 -1.04 -6.24
C TYR A 141 -9.09 -2.53 -5.92
N LEU A 142 -9.33 -2.92 -4.65
CA LEU A 142 -9.16 -4.31 -4.24
C LEU A 142 -10.17 -5.24 -4.90
N GLU A 143 -11.42 -4.81 -5.09
CA GLU A 143 -12.45 -5.59 -5.79
C GLU A 143 -12.03 -5.86 -7.24
N HIS A 144 -11.55 -4.82 -7.95
CA HIS A 144 -11.01 -4.96 -9.29
C HIS A 144 -9.82 -5.92 -9.34
N CYS A 145 -8.87 -5.79 -8.42
CA CYS A 145 -7.71 -6.67 -8.36
C CYS A 145 -8.11 -8.12 -8.08
N LEU A 146 -9.02 -8.37 -7.14
CA LEU A 146 -9.47 -9.72 -6.80
C LEU A 146 -10.24 -10.39 -7.94
N ASN A 147 -10.99 -9.62 -8.73
CA ASN A 147 -11.73 -10.13 -9.88
C ASN A 147 -10.84 -10.49 -11.07
N ASN A 148 -9.67 -9.83 -11.21
CA ASN A 148 -8.84 -9.96 -12.41
C ASN A 148 -7.47 -10.61 -12.17
N ALA A 149 -6.99 -10.67 -10.93
CA ALA A 149 -5.70 -11.28 -10.61
C ALA A 149 -5.74 -12.80 -10.72
N LYS A 150 -4.58 -13.40 -11.07
CA LYS A 150 -4.39 -14.85 -11.21
C LYS A 150 -3.16 -15.31 -10.44
N GLY A 151 -3.09 -16.61 -10.14
CA GLY A 151 -1.91 -17.23 -9.52
C GLY A 151 -1.44 -16.52 -8.26
N VAL A 152 -0.14 -16.24 -8.19
CA VAL A 152 0.50 -15.54 -7.06
C VAL A 152 -0.05 -14.13 -6.85
N SER A 153 -0.43 -13.43 -7.93
CA SER A 153 -1.05 -12.10 -7.82
C SER A 153 -2.39 -12.15 -7.09
N LEU A 154 -3.20 -13.18 -7.32
CA LEU A 154 -4.46 -13.37 -6.59
C LEU A 154 -4.21 -13.65 -5.11
N GLU A 155 -3.19 -14.48 -4.79
CA GLU A 155 -2.78 -14.73 -3.40
C GLU A 155 -2.32 -13.43 -2.73
N TYR A 156 -1.53 -12.61 -3.43
CA TYR A 156 -1.11 -11.29 -2.96
C TYR A 156 -2.30 -10.40 -2.58
N PHE A 157 -3.27 -10.23 -3.49
CA PHE A 157 -4.41 -9.33 -3.22
C PHE A 157 -5.37 -9.87 -2.16
N LYS A 158 -5.59 -11.19 -2.09
CA LYS A 158 -6.37 -11.80 -1.00
C LYS A 158 -5.70 -11.58 0.36
N SER A 159 -4.39 -11.82 0.44
CA SER A 159 -3.65 -11.62 1.68
C SER A 159 -3.56 -10.14 2.07
N LEU A 160 -3.41 -9.25 1.08
CA LEU A 160 -3.46 -7.80 1.30
C LEU A 160 -4.81 -7.36 1.89
N ALA A 161 -5.92 -7.91 1.38
CA ALA A 161 -7.25 -7.66 1.91
C ALA A 161 -7.39 -8.16 3.36
N ASP A 162 -6.91 -9.36 3.67
CA ASP A 162 -6.93 -9.92 5.02
C ASP A 162 -6.16 -9.07 6.02
N PHE A 163 -4.90 -8.73 5.71
CA PHE A 163 -4.09 -7.85 6.55
C PHE A 163 -4.74 -6.49 6.74
N THR A 164 -5.32 -5.91 5.68
CA THR A 164 -5.99 -4.62 5.74
C THR A 164 -7.23 -4.68 6.65
N ASN A 165 -8.03 -5.73 6.54
CA ASN A 165 -9.22 -5.93 7.34
C ASN A 165 -8.89 -6.14 8.82
N ILE A 166 -7.88 -6.96 9.13
CA ILE A 166 -7.43 -7.20 10.51
C ILE A 166 -6.85 -5.92 11.11
N LEU A 167 -5.99 -5.20 10.39
CA LEU A 167 -5.44 -3.92 10.85
C LEU A 167 -6.54 -2.88 11.09
N THR A 168 -7.54 -2.81 10.20
CA THR A 168 -8.69 -1.91 10.34
C THR A 168 -9.49 -2.27 11.60
N MET A 169 -9.75 -3.55 11.82
CA MET A 169 -10.45 -4.04 13.01
C MET A 169 -9.72 -3.65 14.30
N LEU A 170 -8.41 -3.90 14.37
CA LEU A 170 -7.61 -3.58 15.56
C LEU A 170 -7.49 -2.08 15.81
N ARG A 171 -7.34 -1.27 14.76
CA ARG A 171 -7.36 0.21 14.88
C ARG A 171 -8.70 0.70 15.42
N MET A 172 -9.81 0.15 14.94
CA MET A 172 -11.14 0.51 15.42
C MET A 172 -11.37 0.12 16.87
N ARG A 173 -10.88 -1.06 17.29
CA ARG A 173 -10.90 -1.45 18.72
C ARG A 173 -10.12 -0.46 19.58
N ASN A 174 -8.91 -0.09 19.15
CA ASN A 174 -8.07 0.88 19.86
C ASN A 174 -8.73 2.27 19.96
N MET A 175 -9.58 2.62 18.99
CA MET A 175 -10.36 3.87 18.99
C MET A 175 -11.69 3.77 19.72
N GLY A 176 -12.07 2.61 20.27
CA GLY A 176 -13.38 2.39 20.90
C GLY A 176 -14.56 2.48 19.92
N ALA A 177 -14.37 2.20 18.65
CA ALA A 177 -15.43 2.22 17.66
C ALA A 177 -16.34 0.99 17.78
N GLY A 178 -17.62 1.12 17.39
CA GLY A 178 -18.56 0.00 17.40
C GLY A 178 -18.44 -0.91 16.17
N ALA A 179 -18.99 -2.14 16.28
CA ALA A 179 -18.95 -3.16 15.23
C ALA A 179 -19.61 -2.72 13.90
N ASP A 180 -20.62 -1.86 13.93
CA ASP A 180 -21.28 -1.32 12.73
C ASP A 180 -20.30 -0.46 11.91
N LYS A 181 -19.45 0.32 12.59
CA LYS A 181 -18.41 1.11 11.91
C LYS A 181 -17.37 0.21 11.25
N LEU A 182 -17.00 -0.89 11.91
CA LEU A 182 -16.12 -1.91 11.32
C LEU A 182 -16.73 -2.47 10.03
N LYS A 183 -17.99 -2.94 10.08
CA LYS A 183 -18.69 -3.51 8.92
C LYS A 183 -18.64 -2.57 7.71
N ASN A 184 -18.80 -1.28 7.96
CA ASN A 184 -18.78 -0.24 6.92
C ASN A 184 -17.36 0.14 6.45
N SER A 185 -16.30 -0.40 7.04
CA SER A 185 -14.91 -0.06 6.72
C SER A 185 -14.09 -1.25 6.20
N LEU A 186 -14.66 -2.46 6.20
CA LEU A 186 -13.95 -3.64 5.69
C LEU A 186 -13.75 -3.57 4.17
N MET A 187 -12.58 -3.96 3.72
CA MET A 187 -12.25 -4.23 2.32
C MET A 187 -12.90 -5.55 1.87
N PRO A 188 -12.95 -5.87 0.57
CA PRO A 188 -13.44 -7.17 0.12
C PRO A 188 -12.78 -8.35 0.87
N GLU A 189 -13.48 -9.49 0.97
CA GLU A 189 -12.95 -10.67 1.64
C GLU A 189 -11.76 -11.25 0.88
N GLY A 190 -10.70 -11.58 1.60
CA GLY A 190 -9.60 -12.39 1.11
C GLY A 190 -9.84 -13.89 1.39
N TYR A 191 -9.07 -14.45 2.31
CA TYR A 191 -9.24 -15.78 2.89
C TYR A 191 -10.01 -15.73 4.21
N VAL A 192 -10.00 -14.58 4.89
CA VAL A 192 -10.65 -14.36 6.18
C VAL A 192 -12.04 -13.78 5.97
N SER A 193 -13.05 -14.46 6.47
CA SER A 193 -14.44 -14.03 6.34
C SER A 193 -14.76 -12.80 7.21
N HIS A 194 -15.46 -11.83 6.64
CA HIS A 194 -16.00 -10.66 7.37
C HIS A 194 -16.85 -11.08 8.56
N ARG A 195 -17.66 -12.13 8.39
CA ARG A 195 -18.51 -12.66 9.47
C ARG A 195 -17.69 -13.01 10.71
N LEU A 196 -16.57 -13.70 10.52
CA LEU A 196 -15.68 -14.08 11.63
C LEU A 196 -15.03 -12.85 12.27
N LEU A 197 -14.54 -11.88 11.49
CA LEU A 197 -13.96 -10.65 12.01
C LEU A 197 -14.98 -9.84 12.84
N ILE A 198 -16.21 -9.69 12.34
CA ILE A 198 -17.27 -8.97 13.05
C ILE A 198 -17.66 -9.70 14.35
N GLN A 199 -17.77 -11.03 14.32
CA GLN A 199 -18.06 -11.83 15.52
C GLN A 199 -16.97 -11.74 16.60
N CYS A 200 -15.70 -11.59 16.18
CA CYS A 200 -14.57 -11.48 17.11
C CYS A 200 -14.27 -10.03 17.52
N PHE A 201 -14.96 -9.04 16.97
CA PHE A 201 -14.62 -7.62 17.16
C PHE A 201 -14.63 -7.20 18.63
N ASP A 202 -15.63 -7.60 19.39
CA ASP A 202 -15.75 -7.28 20.83
C ASP A 202 -15.21 -8.40 21.73
N GLY A 203 -14.68 -9.46 21.11
CA GLY A 203 -14.19 -10.66 21.81
C GLY A 203 -12.71 -10.57 22.21
N PRO A 204 -12.20 -11.61 22.88
CA PRO A 204 -10.78 -11.71 23.25
C PRO A 204 -9.90 -11.91 22.01
N GLU A 205 -8.60 -11.61 22.15
CA GLU A 205 -7.62 -11.66 21.06
C GLU A 205 -7.44 -13.06 20.46
N GLU A 206 -7.63 -14.12 21.26
CA GLU A 206 -7.59 -15.50 20.79
C GLU A 206 -8.70 -15.81 19.76
N GLY A 207 -9.81 -15.09 19.84
CA GLY A 207 -10.89 -15.17 18.86
C GLY A 207 -10.44 -14.62 17.50
N ILE A 208 -9.73 -13.48 17.52
CA ILE A 208 -9.16 -12.85 16.33
C ILE A 208 -8.10 -13.76 15.71
N ALA A 209 -7.20 -14.32 16.52
CA ALA A 209 -6.18 -15.24 16.05
C ALA A 209 -6.79 -16.48 15.37
N ARG A 210 -7.89 -17.02 15.92
CA ARG A 210 -8.64 -18.14 15.31
C ARG A 210 -9.32 -17.72 14.00
N ALA A 211 -9.93 -16.55 13.94
CA ALA A 211 -10.56 -16.05 12.73
C ALA A 211 -9.52 -15.81 11.61
N ALA A 212 -8.36 -15.27 11.98
CA ALA A 212 -7.26 -14.99 11.10
C ALA A 212 -6.42 -16.23 10.71
N ALA A 213 -6.66 -17.38 11.34
CA ALA A 213 -5.91 -18.63 11.12
C ALA A 213 -6.22 -19.32 9.79
N THR A 214 -6.89 -18.64 8.86
CA THR A 214 -7.22 -19.13 7.52
C THR A 214 -6.32 -18.47 6.48
N GLY A 215 -5.98 -19.21 5.44
CA GLY A 215 -5.17 -18.72 4.33
C GLY A 215 -3.66 -18.84 4.52
N PRO A 216 -2.91 -18.57 3.44
CA PRO A 216 -1.47 -18.80 3.40
C PRO A 216 -0.67 -17.82 4.27
N ALA A 217 -1.19 -16.61 4.54
CA ALA A 217 -0.54 -15.59 5.39
C ALA A 217 -0.65 -15.86 6.90
N ARG A 218 -1.27 -16.98 7.30
CA ARG A 218 -1.59 -17.30 8.70
C ARG A 218 -0.44 -17.06 9.68
N GLU A 219 0.74 -17.60 9.39
CA GLU A 219 1.88 -17.52 10.32
C GLU A 219 2.33 -16.06 10.54
N SER A 220 2.38 -15.27 9.48
CA SER A 220 2.73 -13.86 9.56
C SER A 220 1.69 -13.04 10.32
N ILE A 221 0.40 -13.34 10.11
CA ILE A 221 -0.68 -12.68 10.86
C ILE A 221 -0.60 -13.04 12.35
N LEU A 222 -0.39 -14.32 12.69
CA LEU A 222 -0.31 -14.76 14.08
C LEU A 222 0.89 -14.12 14.81
N LYS A 223 2.06 -14.01 14.19
CA LYS A 223 3.22 -13.31 14.76
C LYS A 223 2.91 -11.84 15.06
N GLY A 224 2.23 -11.17 14.13
CA GLY A 224 1.83 -9.78 14.32
C GLY A 224 0.80 -9.61 15.44
N LEU A 225 -0.16 -10.53 15.56
CA LEU A 225 -1.18 -10.52 16.62
C LEU A 225 -0.57 -10.84 18.00
N GLU A 226 0.39 -11.75 18.09
CA GLU A 226 1.10 -12.04 19.34
C GLU A 226 1.79 -10.81 19.91
N GLU A 227 2.48 -10.03 19.06
CA GLU A 227 3.11 -8.79 19.50
C GLU A 227 2.08 -7.70 19.81
N TYR A 228 0.99 -7.64 19.05
CA TYR A 228 -0.11 -6.74 19.38
C TYR A 228 -0.69 -7.02 20.76
N GLY A 229 -0.90 -8.28 21.13
CA GLY A 229 -1.37 -8.69 22.46
C GLY A 229 -0.43 -8.29 23.60
N ARG A 230 0.89 -8.24 23.33
CA ARG A 230 1.89 -7.83 24.31
C ARG A 230 2.03 -6.31 24.47
N SER A 231 1.97 -5.58 23.37
CA SER A 231 2.35 -4.16 23.33
C SER A 231 1.21 -3.20 22.96
N GLY A 232 0.10 -3.68 22.44
CA GLY A 232 -0.99 -2.88 21.86
C GLY A 232 -0.60 -2.17 20.55
N ARG A 233 0.60 -2.46 20.00
CA ARG A 233 1.14 -1.78 18.82
C ARG A 233 0.91 -2.60 17.57
N LEU A 234 0.54 -1.94 16.48
CA LEU A 234 0.29 -2.58 15.18
C LEU A 234 1.55 -2.69 14.30
N THR A 235 2.66 -2.11 14.73
CA THR A 235 3.90 -2.00 13.93
C THR A 235 4.41 -3.36 13.45
N GLU A 236 4.38 -4.39 14.31
CA GLU A 236 4.83 -5.73 13.92
C GLU A 236 3.89 -6.37 12.90
N LEU A 237 2.57 -6.23 13.07
CA LEU A 237 1.60 -6.76 12.11
C LEU A 237 1.74 -6.06 10.74
N GLU A 238 2.00 -4.76 10.72
CA GLU A 238 2.29 -4.02 9.49
C GLU A 238 3.59 -4.50 8.83
N ARG A 239 4.64 -4.77 9.62
CA ARG A 239 5.91 -5.31 9.14
C ARG A 239 5.74 -6.73 8.59
N GLN A 240 4.99 -7.59 9.28
CA GLN A 240 4.70 -8.95 8.83
C GLN A 240 3.90 -8.96 7.52
N ARG A 241 2.95 -8.04 7.36
CA ARG A 241 2.24 -7.83 6.09
C ARG A 241 3.22 -7.52 4.96
N ASP A 242 4.07 -6.51 5.13
CA ASP A 242 4.98 -6.07 4.08
C ASP A 242 5.99 -7.17 3.71
N ASN A 243 6.52 -7.87 4.71
CA ASN A 243 7.45 -8.98 4.52
C ASN A 243 6.79 -10.16 3.82
N TYR A 244 5.57 -10.54 4.23
CA TYR A 244 4.83 -11.63 3.62
C TYR A 244 4.52 -11.34 2.15
N LEU A 245 3.95 -10.16 1.87
CA LEU A 245 3.54 -9.79 0.51
C LEU A 245 4.72 -9.75 -0.47
N ILE A 246 5.87 -9.25 -0.06
CA ILE A 246 7.07 -9.25 -0.90
C ILE A 246 7.65 -10.66 -1.05
N SER A 247 7.53 -11.52 -0.03
CA SER A 247 8.06 -12.89 -0.05
C SER A 247 7.40 -13.76 -1.11
N LEU A 248 6.14 -13.49 -1.47
CA LEU A 248 5.42 -14.21 -2.53
C LEU A 248 6.12 -14.15 -3.88
N PHE A 249 6.88 -13.08 -4.13
CA PHE A 249 7.59 -12.87 -5.40
C PHE A 249 9.10 -13.12 -5.30
N LYS A 250 9.66 -13.33 -4.10
CA LYS A 250 11.11 -13.58 -3.93
C LYS A 250 11.56 -14.85 -4.65
N GLY A 251 10.76 -15.92 -4.60
CA GLY A 251 11.06 -17.19 -5.27
C GLY A 251 11.06 -17.11 -6.80
N ALA A 252 10.38 -16.14 -7.37
CA ALA A 252 10.27 -15.95 -8.81
C ALA A 252 11.40 -15.11 -9.43
N LYS A 253 12.36 -14.61 -8.63
CA LYS A 253 13.46 -13.73 -9.07
C LYS A 253 14.24 -14.30 -10.28
N PHE A 254 14.35 -15.62 -10.37
CA PHE A 254 15.07 -16.33 -11.43
C PHE A 254 14.16 -17.20 -12.30
N ALA A 255 12.83 -16.98 -12.24
CA ALA A 255 11.91 -17.72 -13.07
C ALA A 255 12.07 -17.33 -14.54
N GLU A 256 12.17 -18.31 -15.41
CA GLU A 256 12.16 -18.12 -16.86
C GLU A 256 10.71 -17.94 -17.33
N GLY A 257 10.28 -16.70 -17.48
CA GLY A 257 8.93 -16.36 -17.91
C GLY A 257 7.98 -16.03 -16.74
N GLY A 258 6.78 -15.56 -17.06
CA GLY A 258 5.81 -15.03 -16.09
C GLY A 258 6.01 -13.55 -15.75
N ILE A 259 5.01 -12.95 -15.12
CA ILE A 259 5.06 -11.54 -14.68
C ILE A 259 5.70 -11.42 -13.29
N GLU A 260 5.85 -12.52 -12.58
CA GLU A 260 6.29 -12.57 -11.19
C GLU A 260 7.63 -11.87 -10.95
N PRO A 261 8.68 -12.04 -11.81
CA PRO A 261 9.93 -11.29 -11.66
C PRO A 261 9.73 -9.77 -11.80
N LEU A 262 8.86 -9.34 -12.72
CA LEU A 262 8.55 -7.92 -12.94
C LEU A 262 7.84 -7.32 -11.73
N ILE A 263 6.82 -8.01 -11.21
CA ILE A 263 6.09 -7.59 -10.02
C ILE A 263 7.02 -7.61 -8.79
N GLY A 264 7.83 -8.65 -8.63
CA GLY A 264 8.82 -8.74 -7.56
C GLY A 264 9.79 -7.55 -7.58
N TYR A 265 10.30 -7.18 -8.76
CA TYR A 265 11.13 -5.98 -8.93
C TYR A 265 10.37 -4.72 -8.51
N LEU A 266 9.14 -4.51 -9.02
CA LEU A 266 8.32 -3.34 -8.70
C LEU A 266 8.06 -3.20 -7.19
N LEU A 267 7.58 -4.28 -6.55
CA LEU A 267 7.32 -4.30 -5.12
C LEU A 267 8.59 -4.11 -4.29
N GLY A 268 9.72 -4.65 -4.78
CA GLY A 268 11.03 -4.41 -4.19
C GLY A 268 11.43 -2.94 -4.19
N ARG A 269 11.26 -2.25 -5.34
CA ARG A 269 11.54 -0.80 -5.46
C ARG A 269 10.61 0.03 -4.59
N GLU A 270 9.35 -0.33 -4.47
CA GLU A 270 8.40 0.34 -3.59
C GLU A 270 8.74 0.16 -2.11
N GLN A 271 9.10 -1.06 -1.71
CA GLN A 271 9.52 -1.35 -0.34
C GLN A 271 10.80 -0.60 0.01
N GLU A 272 11.76 -0.55 -0.91
CA GLU A 272 12.98 0.23 -0.75
C GLU A 272 12.67 1.72 -0.56
N ALA A 273 11.82 2.28 -1.41
CA ALA A 273 11.38 3.67 -1.34
C ALA A 273 10.68 3.97 0.00
N LYS A 274 9.85 3.04 0.49
CA LYS A 274 9.20 3.14 1.80
C LYS A 274 10.23 3.18 2.94
N CYS A 275 11.22 2.28 2.91
CA CYS A 275 12.29 2.24 3.89
C CYS A 275 13.13 3.53 3.88
N LEU A 276 13.49 4.03 2.69
CA LEU A 276 14.26 5.27 2.55
C LEU A 276 13.47 6.48 3.10
N ARG A 277 12.19 6.62 2.76
CA ARG A 277 11.35 7.69 3.33
C ARG A 277 11.26 7.62 4.85
N LEU A 278 11.10 6.41 5.39
CA LEU A 278 11.11 6.20 6.84
C LEU A 278 12.43 6.68 7.47
N ILE A 279 13.55 6.28 6.91
CA ILE A 279 14.88 6.67 7.38
C ILE A 279 15.06 8.19 7.32
N ILE A 280 14.78 8.80 6.17
CA ILE A 280 14.91 10.25 5.95
C ILE A 280 14.04 11.02 6.96
N THR A 281 12.76 10.63 7.09
CA THR A 281 11.83 11.27 8.02
C THR A 281 12.28 11.12 9.46
N ALA A 282 12.73 9.93 9.85
CA ALA A 282 13.21 9.67 11.20
C ALA A 282 14.48 10.48 11.52
N LYS A 283 15.44 10.57 10.57
CA LYS A 283 16.64 11.38 10.74
C LYS A 283 16.34 12.87 10.79
N ARG A 284 15.43 13.38 9.96
CA ARG A 284 14.96 14.78 10.03
C ARG A 284 14.36 15.12 11.41
N ASN A 285 13.70 14.14 12.05
CA ASN A 285 13.10 14.28 13.38
C ASN A 285 14.03 13.83 14.54
N ASN A 286 15.30 13.55 14.27
CA ASN A 286 16.30 13.10 15.26
C ASN A 286 15.86 11.88 16.08
N LEU A 287 15.13 10.94 15.46
CA LEU A 287 14.71 9.70 16.12
C LEU A 287 15.92 8.76 16.33
N PRO A 288 15.97 8.02 17.45
CA PRO A 288 17.02 7.04 17.69
C PRO A 288 17.04 5.93 16.63
N ASP A 289 18.23 5.44 16.27
CA ASP A 289 18.42 4.38 15.26
C ASP A 289 17.66 3.09 15.61
N LYS A 290 17.50 2.78 16.90
CA LYS A 290 16.71 1.66 17.38
C LYS A 290 15.25 1.74 16.89
N VAL A 291 14.62 2.92 16.99
CA VAL A 291 13.24 3.13 16.54
C VAL A 291 13.11 2.98 15.02
N ILE A 292 14.15 3.41 14.29
CA ILE A 292 14.20 3.25 12.83
C ILE A 292 14.28 1.75 12.48
N THR A 293 15.20 1.03 13.10
CA THR A 293 15.43 -0.41 12.82
C THR A 293 14.21 -1.27 13.13
N GLU A 294 13.50 -0.98 14.23
CA GLU A 294 12.27 -1.70 14.60
C GLU A 294 11.15 -1.59 13.54
N ARG A 295 11.15 -0.52 12.75
CA ARG A 295 10.13 -0.26 11.73
C ARG A 295 10.52 -0.66 10.30
N LEU A 296 11.81 -0.96 10.08
CA LEU A 296 12.27 -1.38 8.76
C LEU A 296 11.76 -2.79 8.43
N GLY A 297 11.13 -2.92 7.28
CA GLY A 297 10.79 -4.22 6.68
C GLY A 297 11.99 -4.88 5.99
N GLU A 298 11.79 -6.13 5.56
CA GLU A 298 12.76 -6.81 4.71
C GLU A 298 12.85 -6.16 3.32
N LEU A 299 14.05 -6.15 2.75
CA LEU A 299 14.27 -5.75 1.37
C LEU A 299 14.13 -6.96 0.44
N TYR A 300 13.89 -6.69 -0.84
CA TYR A 300 13.70 -7.71 -1.87
C TYR A 300 15.03 -8.38 -2.30
N GLY A 301 16.16 -7.85 -1.90
CA GLY A 301 17.50 -8.31 -2.28
C GLY A 301 17.90 -9.68 -1.73
#